data_5b9e03db4c2435e2c9e5c99affb8e411
#
_entry.id   5b9e03db4c2435e2c9e5c99affb8e411
#
_cell.length_a   1.000
_cell.length_b   1.000
_cell.length_c   1.000
_cell.angle_alpha   90.00
_cell.angle_beta   90.00
_cell.angle_gamma   90.00
#
_symmetry.space_group_name_H-M   'P 1'
#
loop_
_entity.id
_entity.type
_entity.pdbx_description
1 polymer ?
#
loop_
_entity_poly.entity_id
_entity_poly.type
_entity_poly.pdbx_seq_one_letter_code
_entity_poly.pdbx_strand_id
1 'polypeptide(L)'
;MSKLARLATCAALLLSSLPVCAQGGAEAPKAAYEPELARSLGADDNGMKSYVLVVLKTGPNKVPAGPERDEMFRGHFANMSRLSAAGKLALAGPFDGVDGWRGLFIFAVTDIAEAQALVATDPVVITGEMVAEYHAYYGSAALMLVREAHERIAKKP
;
A
#
# COMPACT_ATOMS: atom_id res chain seq x y z
N MET A 1 53.91 13.82 -70.07
CA MET A 1 53.59 14.94 -69.21
C MET A 1 52.03 14.97 -69.08
N SER A 2 51.55 14.26 -68.09
CA SER A 2 50.11 13.92 -67.98
C SER A 2 49.45 14.68 -66.81
N LYS A 3 48.37 15.38 -67.10
CA LYS A 3 47.56 16.07 -66.09
C LYS A 3 46.47 15.14 -65.60
N LEU A 4 46.54 14.75 -64.32
CA LEU A 4 45.44 14.04 -63.67
C LEU A 4 44.39 15.01 -63.15
N ALA A 5 43.16 14.87 -63.68
CA ALA A 5 41.97 15.57 -63.20
C ALA A 5 41.39 14.81 -61.98
N ARG A 6 41.19 15.52 -60.87
CA ARG A 6 40.50 14.98 -59.66
C ARG A 6 39.01 15.29 -59.82
N LEU A 7 38.19 14.24 -59.94
CA LEU A 7 36.73 14.32 -59.75
C LEU A 7 36.42 14.39 -58.26
N ALA A 8 35.75 15.43 -57.83
CA ALA A 8 35.15 15.55 -56.51
C ALA A 8 33.71 15.05 -56.58
N THR A 9 33.42 13.95 -55.91
CA THR A 9 32.08 13.41 -55.79
C THR A 9 31.41 14.00 -54.54
N CYS A 10 30.43 14.93 -54.71
CA CYS A 10 29.58 15.41 -53.65
C CYS A 10 28.53 14.36 -53.30
N ALA A 11 28.64 13.75 -52.17
CA ALA A 11 27.59 12.91 -51.60
C ALA A 11 26.58 13.80 -50.83
N ALA A 12 25.39 13.95 -51.41
CA ALA A 12 24.27 14.63 -50.72
C ALA A 12 23.66 13.69 -49.69
N LEU A 13 23.80 14.00 -48.41
CA LEU A 13 23.07 13.37 -47.34
C LEU A 13 21.64 13.90 -47.31
N LEU A 14 20.69 13.08 -47.73
CA LEU A 14 19.26 13.29 -47.49
C LEU A 14 18.92 12.97 -46.05
N LEU A 15 18.78 13.97 -45.17
CA LEU A 15 18.16 13.83 -43.88
C LEU A 15 16.66 13.63 -44.06
N SER A 16 16.17 12.37 -43.95
CA SER A 16 14.77 12.06 -43.86
C SER A 16 14.29 12.36 -42.43
N SER A 17 13.60 13.49 -42.24
CA SER A 17 12.88 13.80 -41.02
C SER A 17 11.64 12.90 -40.91
N LEU A 18 11.71 11.91 -40.01
CA LEU A 18 10.54 11.14 -39.63
C LEU A 18 9.59 12.04 -38.78
N PRO A 19 8.29 12.09 -39.10
CA PRO A 19 7.36 12.80 -38.24
C PRO A 19 7.25 12.03 -36.91
N VAL A 20 7.63 12.71 -35.81
CA VAL A 20 7.29 12.27 -34.46
C VAL A 20 5.78 12.42 -34.32
N CYS A 21 5.06 11.31 -34.46
CA CYS A 21 3.66 11.25 -34.04
C CYS A 21 3.63 11.46 -32.51
N ALA A 22 3.33 12.67 -32.07
CA ALA A 22 2.89 12.94 -30.72
C ALA A 22 1.60 12.11 -30.51
N GLN A 23 1.72 10.97 -29.84
CA GLN A 23 0.57 10.25 -29.31
C GLN A 23 -0.04 11.16 -28.25
N GLY A 24 -1.06 11.91 -28.64
CA GLY A 24 -1.96 12.58 -27.71
C GLY A 24 -2.52 11.48 -26.79
N GLY A 25 -2.06 11.46 -25.53
CA GLY A 25 -2.62 10.58 -24.52
C GLY A 25 -4.11 10.86 -24.43
N ALA A 26 -4.94 9.95 -24.95
CA ALA A 26 -6.37 9.98 -24.71
C ALA A 26 -6.53 9.85 -23.19
N GLU A 27 -7.04 10.93 -22.55
CA GLU A 27 -7.41 10.91 -21.15
C GLU A 27 -8.37 9.74 -20.94
N ALA A 28 -8.01 8.81 -20.04
CA ALA A 28 -8.87 7.67 -19.74
C ALA A 28 -10.25 8.18 -19.32
N PRO A 29 -11.35 7.60 -19.79
CA PRO A 29 -12.68 8.07 -19.44
C PRO A 29 -12.82 8.10 -17.92
N LYS A 30 -13.22 9.24 -17.38
CA LYS A 30 -13.46 9.40 -15.95
C LYS A 30 -14.50 8.38 -15.50
N ALA A 31 -14.15 7.55 -14.51
CA ALA A 31 -15.09 6.55 -13.97
C ALA A 31 -16.38 7.24 -13.51
N ALA A 32 -17.52 6.65 -13.85
CA ALA A 32 -18.80 7.15 -13.38
C ALA A 32 -18.91 6.95 -11.85
N TYR A 33 -19.59 7.87 -11.17
CA TYR A 33 -19.89 7.73 -9.76
C TYR A 33 -20.84 6.56 -9.51
N GLU A 34 -20.49 5.69 -8.57
CA GLU A 34 -21.23 4.50 -8.17
C GLU A 34 -21.80 4.67 -6.74
N PRO A 35 -23.03 5.18 -6.57
CA PRO A 35 -23.58 5.52 -5.26
C PRO A 35 -23.73 4.31 -4.31
N GLU A 36 -24.06 3.13 -4.86
CA GLU A 36 -24.20 1.90 -4.06
C GLU A 36 -22.84 1.44 -3.52
N LEU A 37 -21.80 1.51 -4.35
CA LEU A 37 -20.44 1.20 -3.93
C LEU A 37 -19.98 2.17 -2.85
N ALA A 38 -20.14 3.47 -3.06
CA ALA A 38 -19.78 4.51 -2.09
C ALA A 38 -20.43 4.25 -0.73
N ARG A 39 -21.74 3.95 -0.72
CA ARG A 39 -22.48 3.61 0.49
C ARG A 39 -21.97 2.34 1.17
N SER A 40 -21.69 1.29 0.41
CA SER A 40 -21.21 0.01 0.95
C SER A 40 -19.84 0.13 1.62
N LEU A 41 -18.99 1.04 1.13
CA LEU A 41 -17.67 1.32 1.69
C LEU A 41 -17.72 2.31 2.86
N GLY A 42 -18.89 2.95 3.11
CA GLY A 42 -19.05 4.01 4.10
C GLY A 42 -18.33 5.30 3.72
N ALA A 43 -18.29 5.59 2.41
CA ALA A 43 -17.72 6.82 1.88
C ALA A 43 -18.64 8.01 2.13
N ASP A 44 -18.04 9.18 2.38
CA ASP A 44 -18.72 10.47 2.31
C ASP A 44 -18.81 10.99 0.87
N ASP A 45 -19.31 12.22 0.68
CA ASP A 45 -19.49 12.84 -0.64
C ASP A 45 -18.19 13.04 -1.41
N ASN A 46 -17.04 12.99 -0.74
CA ASN A 46 -15.70 13.07 -1.33
C ASN A 46 -15.06 11.70 -1.59
N GLY A 47 -15.77 10.60 -1.32
CA GLY A 47 -15.24 9.24 -1.42
C GLY A 47 -14.29 8.87 -0.27
N MET A 48 -14.34 9.64 0.83
CA MET A 48 -13.45 9.50 1.97
C MET A 48 -14.15 8.85 3.16
N LYS A 49 -13.34 8.37 4.11
CA LYS A 49 -13.80 7.74 5.36
C LYS A 49 -12.81 8.00 6.48
N SER A 50 -13.31 8.11 7.71
CA SER A 50 -12.47 8.17 8.90
C SER A 50 -11.99 6.79 9.31
N TYR A 51 -10.72 6.73 9.73
CA TYR A 51 -9.99 5.55 10.19
C TYR A 51 -9.12 5.90 11.39
N VAL A 52 -8.54 4.89 12.03
CA VAL A 52 -7.39 5.06 12.91
C VAL A 52 -6.18 4.39 12.29
N LEU A 53 -5.13 5.18 12.04
CA LEU A 53 -3.83 4.71 11.62
C LEU A 53 -3.02 4.36 12.87
N VAL A 54 -2.40 3.18 12.88
CA VAL A 54 -1.58 2.70 13.98
C VAL A 54 -0.19 2.36 13.47
N VAL A 55 0.82 2.95 14.06
CA VAL A 55 2.22 2.60 13.80
C VAL A 55 2.68 1.67 14.91
N LEU A 56 3.08 0.45 14.54
CA LEU A 56 3.76 -0.47 15.44
C LEU A 56 5.25 -0.14 15.45
N LYS A 57 5.79 0.10 16.63
CA LYS A 57 7.21 0.40 16.87
C LYS A 57 7.86 -0.72 17.68
N THR A 58 9.19 -0.81 17.62
CA THR A 58 9.97 -1.72 18.48
C THR A 58 9.66 -1.42 19.95
N GLY A 59 9.22 -2.45 20.66
CA GLY A 59 8.87 -2.38 22.06
C GLY A 59 10.07 -2.62 23.01
N PRO A 60 9.85 -2.49 24.30
CA PRO A 60 10.90 -2.66 25.31
C PRO A 60 11.33 -4.12 25.51
N ASN A 61 10.48 -5.09 25.17
CA ASN A 61 10.70 -6.50 25.41
C ASN A 61 10.97 -7.24 24.10
N LYS A 62 12.23 -7.55 23.82
CA LYS A 62 12.56 -8.37 22.66
C LYS A 62 12.41 -9.85 23.00
N VAL A 63 11.43 -10.52 22.40
CA VAL A 63 11.28 -11.97 22.52
C VAL A 63 12.43 -12.66 21.76
N PRO A 64 13.24 -13.52 22.40
CA PRO A 64 14.34 -14.20 21.75
C PRO A 64 13.89 -15.07 20.58
N ALA A 65 14.78 -15.26 19.58
CA ALA A 65 14.53 -16.17 18.48
C ALA A 65 14.28 -17.60 18.99
N GLY A 66 13.29 -18.28 18.44
CA GLY A 66 12.91 -19.64 18.81
C GLY A 66 11.40 -19.86 18.84
N PRO A 67 10.93 -21.01 19.35
CA PRO A 67 9.54 -21.43 19.27
C PRO A 67 8.54 -20.44 19.87
N GLU A 68 8.90 -19.76 20.95
CA GLU A 68 8.04 -18.75 21.60
C GLU A 68 7.81 -17.55 20.67
N ARG A 69 8.87 -17.06 20.03
CA ARG A 69 8.78 -15.98 19.05
C ARG A 69 7.95 -16.38 17.83
N ASP A 70 8.16 -17.61 17.35
CA ASP A 70 7.43 -18.14 16.20
C ASP A 70 5.93 -18.25 16.50
N GLU A 71 5.57 -18.68 17.73
CA GLU A 71 4.18 -18.73 18.20
C GLU A 71 3.57 -17.34 18.30
N MET A 72 4.30 -16.38 18.88
CA MET A 72 3.87 -15.00 19.00
C MET A 72 3.53 -14.41 17.62
N PHE A 73 4.41 -14.57 16.61
CA PHE A 73 4.14 -14.07 15.26
C PHE A 73 3.03 -14.83 14.55
N ARG A 74 2.89 -16.13 14.77
CA ARG A 74 1.75 -16.91 14.26
C ARG A 74 0.44 -16.34 14.80
N GLY A 75 0.39 -16.05 16.09
CA GLY A 75 -0.75 -15.41 16.73
C GLY A 75 -1.02 -14.00 16.19
N HIS A 76 0.03 -13.21 15.94
CA HIS A 76 -0.06 -11.90 15.31
C HIS A 76 -0.74 -11.96 13.93
N PHE A 77 -0.27 -12.83 13.04
CA PHE A 77 -0.86 -12.99 11.71
C PHE A 77 -2.30 -13.54 11.76
N ALA A 78 -2.59 -14.46 12.69
CA ALA A 78 -3.94 -14.96 12.91
C ALA A 78 -4.89 -13.84 13.39
N ASN A 79 -4.41 -12.97 14.29
CA ASN A 79 -5.16 -11.81 14.77
C ASN A 79 -5.45 -10.80 13.64
N MET A 80 -4.46 -10.47 12.81
CA MET A 80 -4.65 -9.63 11.62
C MET A 80 -5.72 -10.21 10.68
N SER A 81 -5.65 -11.52 10.40
CA SER A 81 -6.63 -12.20 9.54
C SER A 81 -8.04 -12.14 10.12
N ARG A 82 -8.19 -12.35 11.43
CA ARG A 82 -9.46 -12.26 12.15
C ARG A 82 -10.04 -10.84 12.07
N LEU A 83 -9.23 -9.81 12.33
CA LEU A 83 -9.65 -8.41 12.31
C LEU A 83 -10.01 -7.94 10.89
N SER A 84 -9.27 -8.40 9.89
CA SER A 84 -9.58 -8.15 8.48
C SER A 84 -10.91 -8.83 8.08
N ALA A 85 -11.12 -10.09 8.46
CA ALA A 85 -12.37 -10.80 8.21
C ALA A 85 -13.58 -10.13 8.87
N ALA A 86 -13.39 -9.53 10.04
CA ALA A 86 -14.41 -8.74 10.74
C ALA A 86 -14.65 -7.35 10.14
N GLY A 87 -13.95 -6.97 9.06
CA GLY A 87 -14.04 -5.63 8.45
C GLY A 87 -13.45 -4.51 9.30
N LYS A 88 -12.70 -4.84 10.37
CA LYS A 88 -12.08 -3.87 11.27
C LYS A 88 -10.70 -3.41 10.81
N LEU A 89 -9.95 -4.26 10.12
CA LEU A 89 -8.61 -3.96 9.60
C LEU A 89 -8.69 -3.81 8.07
N ALA A 90 -8.54 -2.57 7.57
CA ALA A 90 -8.59 -2.25 6.16
C ALA A 90 -7.26 -2.51 5.45
N LEU A 91 -6.14 -2.22 6.12
CA LEU A 91 -4.78 -2.40 5.58
C LEU A 91 -3.81 -2.73 6.70
N ALA A 92 -2.85 -3.61 6.41
CA ALA A 92 -1.71 -3.88 7.26
C ALA A 92 -0.47 -4.19 6.41
N GLY A 93 0.71 -3.90 6.95
CA GLY A 93 1.98 -4.23 6.31
C GLY A 93 3.18 -3.91 7.17
N PRO A 94 4.33 -4.58 6.91
CA PRO A 94 5.57 -4.30 7.63
C PRO A 94 6.26 -3.04 7.09
N PHE A 95 7.07 -2.42 7.95
CA PHE A 95 8.09 -1.46 7.58
C PHE A 95 9.48 -2.12 7.60
N ASP A 96 10.48 -1.41 7.11
CA ASP A 96 11.88 -1.82 7.00
C ASP A 96 12.66 -1.76 8.33
N GLY A 97 12.06 -1.26 9.40
CA GLY A 97 12.67 -1.15 10.74
C GLY A 97 13.44 0.14 11.00
N VAL A 98 13.54 1.06 10.02
CA VAL A 98 14.16 2.38 10.23
C VAL A 98 13.42 3.12 11.34
N ASP A 99 14.15 3.81 12.21
CA ASP A 99 13.65 4.53 13.38
C ASP A 99 12.77 3.68 14.33
N GLY A 100 12.96 2.35 14.27
CA GLY A 100 12.20 1.41 15.09
C GLY A 100 10.78 1.17 14.58
N TRP A 101 10.39 1.63 13.40
CA TRP A 101 9.10 1.38 12.81
C TRP A 101 9.02 -0.06 12.30
N ARG A 102 8.02 -0.80 12.77
CA ARG A 102 7.89 -2.23 12.52
C ARG A 102 6.74 -2.59 11.59
N GLY A 103 5.65 -1.87 11.67
CA GLY A 103 4.47 -2.12 10.86
C GLY A 103 3.41 -1.05 10.95
N LEU A 104 2.44 -1.13 10.04
CA LEU A 104 1.31 -0.24 9.92
C LEU A 104 0.01 -1.04 9.99
N PHE A 105 -0.97 -0.51 10.72
CA PHE A 105 -2.37 -0.88 10.59
C PHE A 105 -3.21 0.34 10.23
N ILE A 106 -4.22 0.15 9.38
CA ILE A 106 -5.32 1.10 9.17
C ILE A 106 -6.61 0.40 9.61
N PHE A 107 -7.15 0.83 10.75
CA PHE A 107 -8.39 0.30 11.28
C PHE A 107 -9.60 1.10 10.77
N ALA A 108 -10.63 0.39 10.30
CA ALA A 108 -11.91 0.94 9.87
C ALA A 108 -12.83 1.27 11.08
N VAL A 109 -12.28 2.03 12.01
CA VAL A 109 -12.96 2.57 13.20
C VAL A 109 -12.66 4.05 13.29
N THR A 110 -13.51 4.80 13.97
CA THR A 110 -13.36 6.26 14.10
C THR A 110 -12.83 6.68 15.47
N ASP A 111 -12.91 5.79 16.45
CA ASP A 111 -12.48 6.05 17.83
C ASP A 111 -11.13 5.39 18.10
N ILE A 112 -10.19 6.19 18.63
CA ILE A 112 -8.87 5.71 19.05
C ILE A 112 -8.98 4.67 20.17
N ALA A 113 -9.94 4.81 21.10
CA ALA A 113 -10.13 3.84 22.16
C ALA A 113 -10.58 2.46 21.62
N GLU A 114 -11.43 2.44 20.59
CA GLU A 114 -11.77 1.17 19.90
C GLU A 114 -10.54 0.56 19.22
N ALA A 115 -9.73 1.37 18.53
CA ALA A 115 -8.48 0.88 17.92
C ALA A 115 -7.52 0.32 18.97
N GLN A 116 -7.38 0.98 20.13
CA GLN A 116 -6.56 0.51 21.24
C GLN A 116 -7.03 -0.86 21.75
N ALA A 117 -8.35 -1.04 21.91
CA ALA A 117 -8.90 -2.33 22.33
C ALA A 117 -8.62 -3.45 21.31
N LEU A 118 -8.68 -3.15 20.01
CA LEU A 118 -8.33 -4.11 18.94
C LEU A 118 -6.85 -4.47 18.96
N VAL A 119 -5.97 -3.49 19.09
CA VAL A 119 -4.51 -3.68 19.14
C VAL A 119 -4.08 -4.44 20.40
N ALA A 120 -4.73 -4.21 21.52
CA ALA A 120 -4.44 -4.91 22.78
C ALA A 120 -4.68 -6.45 22.70
N THR A 121 -5.34 -6.93 21.65
CA THR A 121 -5.50 -8.38 21.41
C THR A 121 -4.31 -9.00 20.65
N ASP A 122 -3.35 -8.18 20.23
CA ASP A 122 -2.23 -8.65 19.41
C ASP A 122 -1.09 -9.20 20.25
N PRO A 123 -0.64 -10.46 20.04
CA PRO A 123 0.44 -11.06 20.81
C PRO A 123 1.74 -10.27 20.81
N VAL A 124 2.10 -9.56 19.72
CA VAL A 124 3.33 -8.75 19.69
C VAL A 124 3.25 -7.52 20.59
N VAL A 125 2.02 -7.05 20.86
CA VAL A 125 1.77 -5.95 21.80
C VAL A 125 1.63 -6.47 23.24
N ILE A 126 0.93 -7.60 23.44
CA ILE A 126 0.78 -8.26 24.74
C ILE A 126 2.14 -8.62 25.34
N THR A 127 3.07 -9.12 24.54
CA THR A 127 4.43 -9.45 25.00
C THR A 127 5.33 -8.26 25.18
N GLY A 128 4.95 -7.09 24.65
CA GLY A 128 5.78 -5.90 24.62
C GLY A 128 6.92 -5.94 23.58
N GLU A 129 6.90 -6.89 22.64
CA GLU A 129 7.82 -6.91 21.47
C GLU A 129 7.61 -5.68 20.60
N MET A 130 6.36 -5.20 20.53
CA MET A 130 6.00 -3.95 19.86
C MET A 130 5.11 -3.10 20.75
N VAL A 131 5.20 -1.79 20.54
CA VAL A 131 4.30 -0.78 21.09
C VAL A 131 3.58 -0.07 19.96
N ALA A 132 2.40 0.50 20.22
CA ALA A 132 1.56 1.11 19.22
C ALA A 132 1.40 2.62 19.45
N GLU A 133 1.46 3.37 18.35
CA GLU A 133 1.16 4.80 18.28
C GLU A 133 -0.08 5.00 17.39
N TYR A 134 -1.02 5.86 17.81
CA TYR A 134 -2.36 5.97 17.22
C TYR A 134 -2.61 7.36 16.69
N HIS A 135 -3.15 7.44 15.47
CA HIS A 135 -3.47 8.69 14.79
C HIS A 135 -4.87 8.61 14.16
N ALA A 136 -5.68 9.65 14.35
CA ALA A 136 -6.87 9.82 13.54
C ALA A 136 -6.43 10.00 12.08
N TYR A 137 -7.04 9.25 11.17
CA TYR A 137 -6.71 9.27 9.75
C TYR A 137 -7.97 9.40 8.91
N TYR A 138 -7.96 10.32 7.97
CA TYR A 138 -9.03 10.52 7.01
C TYR A 138 -8.49 10.19 5.62
N GLY A 139 -9.01 9.14 5.01
CA GLY A 139 -8.46 8.59 3.76
C GLY A 139 -9.55 8.04 2.85
N SER A 140 -9.15 7.60 1.66
CA SER A 140 -10.10 7.02 0.71
C SER A 140 -10.86 5.84 1.30
N ALA A 141 -12.19 5.82 1.14
CA ALA A 141 -13.02 4.68 1.50
C ALA A 141 -12.69 3.42 0.69
N ALA A 142 -12.04 3.58 -0.47
CA ALA A 142 -11.56 2.47 -1.29
C ALA A 142 -10.54 1.56 -0.58
N LEU A 143 -9.93 1.99 0.53
CA LEU A 143 -9.12 1.11 1.39
C LEU A 143 -9.89 -0.13 1.86
N MET A 144 -11.22 -0.05 1.96
CA MET A 144 -12.06 -1.20 2.31
C MET A 144 -12.10 -2.29 1.24
N LEU A 145 -11.70 -1.99 -0.01
CA LEU A 145 -11.58 -2.96 -1.11
C LEU A 145 -10.25 -3.73 -1.11
N VAL A 146 -9.26 -3.29 -0.31
CA VAL A 146 -7.92 -3.88 -0.29
C VAL A 146 -7.98 -5.38 0.02
N ARG A 147 -8.81 -5.80 0.97
CA ARG A 147 -8.95 -7.21 1.33
C ARG A 147 -9.41 -8.07 0.16
N GLU A 148 -10.51 -7.68 -0.50
CA GLU A 148 -11.04 -8.43 -1.64
C GLU A 148 -10.02 -8.50 -2.79
N ALA A 149 -9.39 -7.38 -3.11
CA ALA A 149 -8.36 -7.33 -4.13
C ALA A 149 -7.16 -8.22 -3.75
N HIS A 150 -6.73 -8.19 -2.47
CA HIS A 150 -5.63 -9.01 -1.97
C HIS A 150 -5.93 -10.50 -2.08
N GLU A 151 -7.14 -10.95 -1.72
CA GLU A 151 -7.58 -12.36 -1.82
C GLU A 151 -7.53 -12.90 -3.26
N ARG A 152 -7.65 -12.01 -4.27
CA ARG A 152 -7.61 -12.36 -5.70
C ARG A 152 -6.20 -12.40 -6.29
N ILE A 153 -5.23 -11.67 -5.69
CA ILE A 153 -3.84 -11.58 -6.19
C ILE A 153 -2.86 -12.41 -5.37
N ALA A 154 -3.19 -12.76 -4.12
CA ALA A 154 -2.36 -13.62 -3.30
C ALA A 154 -2.49 -15.08 -3.75
N LYS A 155 -1.34 -15.74 -3.99
CA LYS A 155 -1.35 -17.20 -4.16
C LYS A 155 -1.69 -17.80 -2.79
N LYS A 156 -2.72 -18.66 -2.74
CA LYS A 156 -3.00 -19.43 -1.53
C LYS A 156 -1.82 -20.38 -1.27
N PRO A 157 -1.38 -20.54 -0.01
CA PRO A 157 -0.33 -21.49 0.34
C PRO A 157 -0.78 -22.93 0.11
#